data_a3b3639a7817e5f392671df978c300e5
#
_entry.id   a3b3639a7817e5f392671df978c300e5
#
_cell.length_a   1.000
_cell.length_b   1.000
_cell.length_c   1.000
_cell.angle_alpha   90.00
_cell.angle_beta   90.00
_cell.angle_gamma   90.00
#
_symmetry.space_group_name_H-M   'P 1'
#
loop_
_entity.id
_entity.type
_entity.pdbx_description
1 polymer ?
#
loop_
_entity_poly.entity_id
_entity_poly.type
_entity_poly.pdbx_seq_one_letter_code
_entity_poly.pdbx_strand_id
1 'polypeptide(L)'
;MKVELVASTENAEIIIERAMRICHGGDVDPEKGANKTFIQNIIKLGHESPLEHGVMTFKIMDVSRSLTHQLVRHRIASYTQKSQRYCKEDQFGYVIPPEIEKNETFKTEFINMCKKINDLYTYLTLSGVKREDARYILPNACFTDIWVTMNFRELRSFFKLRCDKHAQWEIRNLAKEMLRIAYSKYPIVFEDLYNVFLLNDFKVEV
;
A
#
# COMPACT_ATOMS: atom_id res chain seq x y z
N MET A 1 5.30 -9.76 -3.93
CA MET A 1 4.30 -8.83 -3.38
C MET A 1 2.91 -9.24 -3.82
N LYS A 2 1.97 -9.31 -2.88
CA LYS A 2 0.54 -9.56 -3.13
C LYS A 2 -0.27 -8.53 -2.34
N VAL A 3 -1.37 -8.04 -2.92
CA VAL A 3 -2.27 -7.06 -2.31
C VAL A 3 -3.69 -7.61 -2.36
N GLU A 4 -4.34 -7.62 -1.21
CA GLU A 4 -5.71 -8.11 -1.05
C GLU A 4 -6.57 -7.00 -0.42
N LEU A 5 -7.73 -6.69 -0.99
CA LEU A 5 -8.75 -5.87 -0.36
C LEU A 5 -9.52 -6.72 0.65
N VAL A 6 -9.34 -6.43 1.94
CA VAL A 6 -9.97 -7.19 3.03
C VAL A 6 -11.36 -6.65 3.36
N ALA A 7 -11.48 -5.32 3.40
CA ALA A 7 -12.73 -4.64 3.74
C ALA A 7 -12.80 -3.26 3.10
N SER A 8 -14.00 -2.78 2.87
CA SER A 8 -14.24 -1.41 2.42
C SER A 8 -15.64 -0.95 2.81
N THR A 9 -15.86 0.36 2.91
CA THR A 9 -17.19 0.95 3.18
C THR A 9 -18.14 0.61 2.03
N GLU A 10 -19.22 -0.09 2.32
CA GLU A 10 -20.25 -0.38 1.32
C GLU A 10 -20.91 0.92 0.85
N ASN A 11 -21.25 1.00 -0.45
CA ASN A 11 -21.86 2.17 -1.08
C ASN A 11 -21.16 3.51 -0.78
N ALA A 12 -19.81 3.47 -0.62
CA ALA A 12 -19.02 4.62 -0.18
C ALA A 12 -19.25 5.86 -1.06
N GLU A 13 -19.39 5.72 -2.38
CA GLU A 13 -19.59 6.85 -3.29
C GLU A 13 -20.93 7.56 -3.03
N ILE A 14 -21.99 6.82 -2.66
CA ILE A 14 -23.29 7.39 -2.25
C ILE A 14 -23.15 8.12 -0.91
N ILE A 15 -22.47 7.50 0.07
CA ILE A 15 -22.23 8.09 1.40
C ILE A 15 -21.44 9.39 1.23
N ILE A 16 -20.39 9.39 0.40
CA ILE A 16 -19.58 10.58 0.13
C ILE A 16 -20.40 11.68 -0.54
N GLU A 17 -21.25 11.36 -1.53
CA GLU A 17 -22.13 12.36 -2.14
C GLU A 17 -23.08 12.97 -1.13
N ARG A 18 -23.71 12.17 -0.27
CA ARG A 18 -24.58 12.66 0.79
C ARG A 18 -23.84 13.61 1.75
N ALA A 19 -22.62 13.22 2.15
CA ALA A 19 -21.76 14.08 2.97
C ALA A 19 -21.39 15.41 2.27
N MET A 20 -21.14 15.37 0.95
CA MET A 20 -20.90 16.59 0.16
C MET A 20 -22.12 17.51 0.11
N ARG A 21 -23.32 16.96 -0.01
CA ARG A 21 -24.55 17.74 -0.14
C ARG A 21 -25.03 18.36 1.18
N ILE A 22 -24.75 17.74 2.32
CA ILE A 22 -25.21 18.23 3.63
C ILE A 22 -24.70 19.64 3.94
N CYS A 23 -23.53 20.02 3.40
CA CYS A 23 -23.00 21.38 3.55
C CYS A 23 -23.90 22.46 2.95
N HIS A 24 -24.83 22.07 2.05
CA HIS A 24 -25.79 22.95 1.39
C HIS A 24 -27.23 22.60 1.77
N GLY A 25 -27.46 21.83 2.85
CA GLY A 25 -28.78 21.44 3.33
C GLY A 25 -29.51 20.42 2.43
N GLY A 26 -28.76 19.75 1.53
CA GLY A 26 -29.29 18.73 0.63
C GLY A 26 -29.03 17.31 1.09
N ASP A 27 -29.75 16.35 0.50
CA ASP A 27 -29.48 14.91 0.60
C ASP A 27 -29.71 14.23 -0.74
N VAL A 28 -29.40 12.96 -0.84
CA VAL A 28 -29.55 12.13 -2.03
C VAL A 28 -30.42 10.94 -1.70
N ASP A 29 -31.28 10.58 -2.62
CA ASP A 29 -31.96 9.30 -2.60
C ASP A 29 -30.94 8.18 -2.88
N PRO A 30 -30.68 7.28 -1.92
CA PRO A 30 -29.68 6.22 -2.09
C PRO A 30 -29.99 5.26 -3.25
N GLU A 31 -31.26 5.16 -3.66
CA GLU A 31 -31.68 4.25 -4.74
C GLU A 31 -31.28 4.77 -6.12
N LYS A 32 -30.97 6.07 -6.27
CA LYS A 32 -30.58 6.67 -7.55
C LYS A 32 -29.11 6.46 -7.90
N GLY A 33 -28.32 5.86 -7.02
CA GLY A 33 -26.88 5.74 -7.20
C GLY A 33 -26.13 7.07 -7.06
N ALA A 34 -24.80 7.01 -7.07
CA ALA A 34 -23.94 8.19 -6.88
C ALA A 34 -23.83 9.04 -8.16
N ASN A 35 -23.90 10.36 -8.03
CA ASN A 35 -23.74 11.29 -9.13
C ASN A 35 -22.26 11.55 -9.44
N LYS A 36 -21.77 10.89 -10.45
CA LYS A 36 -20.37 10.97 -10.90
C LYS A 36 -19.91 12.42 -11.13
N THR A 37 -20.66 13.19 -11.92
CA THR A 37 -20.29 14.56 -12.29
C THR A 37 -20.20 15.46 -11.06
N PHE A 38 -21.16 15.34 -10.15
CA PHE A 38 -21.16 16.13 -8.92
C PHE A 38 -19.95 15.80 -8.04
N ILE A 39 -19.72 14.54 -7.73
CA ILE A 39 -18.59 14.11 -6.88
C ILE A 39 -17.24 14.56 -7.48
N GLN A 40 -17.03 14.33 -8.76
CA GLN A 40 -15.79 14.71 -9.44
C GLN A 40 -15.57 16.22 -9.46
N ASN A 41 -16.61 17.03 -9.63
CA ASN A 41 -16.48 18.48 -9.56
C ASN A 41 -16.10 18.96 -8.15
N ILE A 42 -16.71 18.39 -7.09
CA ILE A 42 -16.37 18.72 -5.71
C ILE A 42 -14.92 18.34 -5.38
N ILE A 43 -14.46 17.19 -5.87
CA ILE A 43 -13.05 16.76 -5.72
C ILE A 43 -12.12 17.75 -6.44
N LYS A 44 -12.44 18.17 -7.68
CA LYS A 44 -11.64 19.14 -8.44
C LYS A 44 -11.54 20.50 -7.76
N LEU A 45 -12.57 20.91 -7.03
CA LEU A 45 -12.58 22.13 -6.22
C LEU A 45 -11.76 22.01 -4.92
N GLY A 46 -11.22 20.82 -4.61
CA GLY A 46 -10.41 20.57 -3.41
C GLY A 46 -11.22 20.31 -2.13
N HIS A 47 -12.53 20.13 -2.22
CA HIS A 47 -13.38 19.82 -1.07
C HIS A 47 -13.29 18.31 -0.76
N GLU A 48 -12.18 17.87 -0.19
CA GLU A 48 -11.87 16.46 0.01
C GLU A 48 -12.31 15.90 1.38
N SER A 49 -12.82 16.72 2.33
CA SER A 49 -13.26 16.24 3.65
C SER A 49 -14.33 15.15 3.61
N PRO A 50 -15.35 15.17 2.70
CA PRO A 50 -16.34 14.12 2.63
C PRO A 50 -15.77 12.75 2.22
N LEU A 51 -14.60 12.72 1.58
CA LEU A 51 -13.91 11.47 1.21
C LEU A 51 -13.43 10.68 2.44
N GLU A 52 -13.37 11.31 3.62
CA GLU A 52 -12.96 10.65 4.85
C GLU A 52 -14.01 9.64 5.36
N HIS A 53 -15.26 9.70 4.87
CA HIS A 53 -16.31 8.72 5.19
C HIS A 53 -16.19 7.39 4.43
N GLY A 54 -15.41 7.33 3.37
CA GLY A 54 -15.02 6.08 2.68
C GLY A 54 -13.72 5.55 3.25
N VAL A 55 -13.65 4.24 3.51
CA VAL A 55 -12.48 3.58 4.09
C VAL A 55 -12.20 2.29 3.34
N MET A 56 -10.92 1.95 3.15
CA MET A 56 -10.47 0.64 2.64
C MET A 56 -9.41 0.05 3.55
N THR A 57 -9.46 -1.26 3.74
CA THR A 57 -8.46 -2.05 4.47
C THR A 57 -7.80 -3.04 3.51
N PHE A 58 -6.49 -2.96 3.39
CA PHE A 58 -5.68 -3.84 2.55
C PHE A 58 -4.79 -4.73 3.41
N LYS A 59 -4.62 -5.98 2.97
CA LYS A 59 -3.57 -6.88 3.41
C LYS A 59 -2.49 -6.93 2.34
N ILE A 60 -1.28 -6.59 2.72
CA ILE A 60 -0.11 -6.51 1.85
C ILE A 60 0.87 -7.57 2.30
N MET A 61 1.30 -8.45 1.40
CA MET A 61 2.13 -9.62 1.70
C MET A 61 3.37 -9.65 0.83
N ASP A 62 4.42 -10.28 1.35
CA ASP A 62 5.70 -10.49 0.67
C ASP A 62 6.34 -9.16 0.20
N VAL A 63 6.35 -8.16 1.07
CA VAL A 63 7.01 -6.87 0.84
C VAL A 63 8.21 -6.71 1.76
N SER A 64 9.18 -5.88 1.36
CA SER A 64 10.36 -5.62 2.17
C SER A 64 10.06 -4.77 3.40
N ARG A 65 10.88 -4.89 4.45
CA ARG A 65 10.90 -3.92 5.56
C ARG A 65 11.23 -2.51 5.06
N SER A 66 12.07 -2.37 4.04
CA SER A 66 12.37 -1.07 3.40
C SER A 66 11.11 -0.37 2.90
N LEU A 67 10.19 -1.11 2.28
CA LEU A 67 8.91 -0.58 1.82
C LEU A 67 8.07 -0.12 3.01
N THR A 68 7.94 -0.96 4.05
CA THR A 68 7.06 -0.63 5.18
C THR A 68 7.54 0.59 5.96
N HIS A 69 8.85 0.86 6.03
CA HIS A 69 9.40 2.09 6.61
C HIS A 69 8.92 3.36 5.88
N GLN A 70 8.62 3.26 4.58
CA GLN A 70 8.04 4.36 3.81
C GLN A 70 6.52 4.41 3.94
N LEU A 71 5.85 3.24 3.97
CA LEU A 71 4.40 3.15 4.05
C LEU A 71 3.86 3.74 5.36
N VAL A 72 4.49 3.44 6.51
CA VAL A 72 4.05 3.94 7.82
C VAL A 72 4.29 5.45 8.03
N ARG A 73 4.89 6.15 7.07
CA ARG A 73 5.00 7.61 7.09
C ARG A 73 3.68 8.30 6.76
N HIS A 74 2.72 7.59 6.17
CA HIS A 74 1.34 8.04 5.97
C HIS A 74 0.57 7.86 7.28
N ARG A 75 0.49 8.93 8.08
CA ARG A 75 0.07 8.87 9.50
C ARG A 75 -1.43 8.84 9.72
N ILE A 76 -2.24 9.26 8.74
CA ILE A 76 -3.71 9.16 8.80
C ILE A 76 -4.13 7.76 8.34
N ALA A 77 -3.59 6.75 9.01
CA ALA A 77 -3.82 5.35 8.70
C ALA A 77 -3.62 4.48 9.95
N SER A 78 -4.21 3.29 9.93
CA SER A 78 -3.96 2.25 10.93
C SER A 78 -3.13 1.12 10.32
N TYR A 79 -2.13 0.63 11.07
CA TYR A 79 -1.22 -0.39 10.62
C TYR A 79 -1.15 -1.56 11.60
N THR A 80 -1.12 -2.79 11.08
CA THR A 80 -0.78 -4.00 11.83
C THR A 80 0.23 -4.79 11.02
N GLN A 81 1.45 -4.96 11.53
CA GLN A 81 2.55 -5.59 10.81
C GLN A 81 3.01 -6.86 11.52
N LYS A 82 3.40 -7.91 10.74
CA LYS A 82 4.01 -9.14 11.26
C LYS A 82 5.18 -8.81 12.20
N SER A 83 5.10 -9.31 13.42
CA SER A 83 6.08 -9.01 14.46
C SER A 83 7.24 -10.00 14.44
N GLN A 84 8.45 -9.52 14.22
CA GLN A 84 9.68 -10.31 14.36
C GLN A 84 10.07 -10.63 15.81
N ARG A 85 9.32 -10.13 16.81
CA ARG A 85 9.47 -10.55 18.21
C ARG A 85 8.76 -11.87 18.47
N TYR A 86 7.62 -12.09 17.83
CA TYR A 86 6.76 -13.26 18.03
C TYR A 86 6.89 -14.31 16.92
N CYS A 87 7.08 -13.88 15.69
CA CYS A 87 7.26 -14.78 14.57
C CYS A 87 8.73 -15.19 14.43
N LYS A 88 8.96 -16.46 14.15
CA LYS A 88 10.29 -16.99 13.84
C LYS A 88 10.65 -16.65 12.41
N GLU A 89 11.88 -16.21 12.16
CA GLU A 89 12.38 -15.81 10.85
C GLU A 89 13.60 -16.66 10.42
N ASP A 90 13.58 -17.95 10.75
CA ASP A 90 14.67 -18.90 10.45
C ASP A 90 14.72 -19.35 8.99
N GLN A 91 13.77 -18.96 8.18
CA GLN A 91 13.74 -19.13 6.73
C GLN A 91 13.07 -17.90 6.10
N PHE A 92 13.57 -16.71 6.43
CA PHE A 92 12.95 -15.49 5.91
C PHE A 92 13.08 -15.40 4.39
N GLY A 93 11.97 -15.04 3.73
CA GLY A 93 12.02 -14.60 2.34
C GLY A 93 12.56 -13.17 2.24
N TYR A 94 12.99 -12.76 1.06
CA TYR A 94 13.56 -11.44 0.82
C TYR A 94 13.22 -10.92 -0.57
N VAL A 95 13.18 -9.60 -0.69
CA VAL A 95 13.04 -8.89 -1.96
C VAL A 95 14.42 -8.64 -2.53
N ILE A 96 14.66 -9.05 -3.77
CA ILE A 96 15.87 -8.70 -4.52
C ILE A 96 15.57 -7.40 -5.29
N PRO A 97 16.31 -6.29 -5.02
CA PRO A 97 16.13 -5.06 -5.77
C PRO A 97 16.44 -5.22 -7.25
N PRO A 98 15.70 -4.56 -8.18
CA PRO A 98 15.85 -4.73 -9.62
C PRO A 98 17.30 -4.50 -10.13
N GLU A 99 18.01 -3.52 -9.57
CA GLU A 99 19.39 -3.23 -9.98
C GLU A 99 20.39 -4.32 -9.55
N ILE A 100 20.09 -5.04 -8.45
CA ILE A 100 20.85 -6.21 -8.03
C ILE A 100 20.49 -7.40 -8.92
N GLU A 101 19.20 -7.56 -9.23
CA GLU A 101 18.70 -8.70 -10.02
C GLU A 101 19.23 -8.71 -11.46
N LYS A 102 19.49 -7.56 -12.06
CA LYS A 102 20.05 -7.43 -13.42
C LYS A 102 21.49 -7.94 -13.57
N ASN A 103 22.23 -8.09 -12.48
CA ASN A 103 23.62 -8.52 -12.48
C ASN A 103 23.76 -9.84 -11.73
N GLU A 104 24.09 -10.92 -12.43
CA GLU A 104 24.17 -12.27 -11.86
C GLU A 104 25.20 -12.39 -10.72
N THR A 105 26.31 -11.64 -10.79
CA THR A 105 27.31 -11.63 -9.71
C THR A 105 26.73 -10.97 -8.47
N PHE A 106 26.11 -9.79 -8.59
CA PHE A 106 25.49 -9.10 -7.47
C PHE A 106 24.34 -9.89 -6.86
N LYS A 107 23.51 -10.50 -7.72
CA LYS A 107 22.41 -11.37 -7.30
C LYS A 107 22.91 -12.57 -6.50
N THR A 108 23.96 -13.23 -6.99
CA THR A 108 24.56 -14.38 -6.31
C THR A 108 25.11 -13.99 -4.94
N GLU A 109 25.86 -12.89 -4.85
CA GLU A 109 26.41 -12.40 -3.58
C GLU A 109 25.30 -11.98 -2.60
N PHE A 110 24.25 -11.32 -3.10
CA PHE A 110 23.10 -10.96 -2.29
C PHE A 110 22.41 -12.19 -1.69
N ILE A 111 22.15 -13.21 -2.51
CA ILE A 111 21.55 -14.48 -2.08
C ILE A 111 22.44 -15.19 -1.06
N ASN A 112 23.74 -15.25 -1.30
CA ASN A 112 24.71 -15.87 -0.40
C ASN A 112 24.76 -15.15 0.95
N MET A 113 24.68 -13.81 0.95
CA MET A 113 24.63 -13.04 2.18
C MET A 113 23.33 -13.29 2.96
N CYS A 114 22.17 -13.34 2.27
CA CYS A 114 20.89 -13.66 2.91
C CYS A 114 20.91 -15.05 3.57
N LYS A 115 21.54 -16.04 2.94
CA LYS A 115 21.74 -17.38 3.53
C LYS A 115 22.60 -17.33 4.79
N LYS A 116 23.75 -16.63 4.75
CA LYS A 116 24.62 -16.47 5.94
C LYS A 116 23.89 -15.78 7.10
N ILE A 117 23.09 -14.77 6.81
CA ILE A 117 22.28 -14.08 7.82
C ILE A 117 21.25 -15.05 8.42
N ASN A 118 20.59 -15.86 7.58
CA ASN A 118 19.63 -16.86 8.03
C ASN A 118 20.28 -17.91 8.96
N ASP A 119 21.46 -18.41 8.58
CA ASP A 119 22.21 -19.37 9.39
C ASP A 119 22.60 -18.77 10.75
N LEU A 120 23.08 -17.51 10.76
CA LEU A 120 23.42 -16.80 11.98
C LEU A 120 22.19 -16.55 12.87
N TYR A 121 21.06 -16.13 12.29
CA TYR A 121 19.80 -15.95 13.03
C TYR A 121 19.36 -17.25 13.70
N THR A 122 19.42 -18.35 12.93
CA THR A 122 19.06 -19.68 13.42
C THR A 122 19.98 -20.11 14.56
N TYR A 123 21.31 -19.95 14.39
CA TYR A 123 22.29 -20.24 15.43
C TYR A 123 22.03 -19.44 16.71
N LEU A 124 21.82 -18.12 16.62
CA LEU A 124 21.54 -17.27 17.76
C LEU A 124 20.29 -17.72 18.52
N THR A 125 19.21 -17.97 17.80
CA THR A 125 17.94 -18.37 18.43
C THR A 125 18.00 -19.76 19.05
N LEU A 126 18.71 -20.71 18.43
CA LEU A 126 18.95 -22.04 19.00
C LEU A 126 19.89 -21.99 20.22
N SER A 127 20.79 -21.01 20.27
CA SER A 127 21.68 -20.75 21.43
C SER A 127 21.00 -19.98 22.56
N GLY A 128 19.68 -19.71 22.45
CA GLY A 128 18.90 -19.09 23.54
C GLY A 128 18.78 -17.56 23.44
N VAL A 129 19.33 -16.93 22.40
CA VAL A 129 19.14 -15.49 22.17
C VAL A 129 17.67 -15.24 21.84
N LYS A 130 17.03 -14.29 22.52
CA LYS A 130 15.64 -13.92 22.29
C LYS A 130 15.45 -13.40 20.87
N ARG A 131 14.31 -13.69 20.23
CA ARG A 131 14.00 -13.24 18.87
C ARG A 131 14.03 -11.71 18.73
N GLU A 132 13.65 -10.98 19.79
CA GLU A 132 13.68 -9.52 19.81
C GLU A 132 15.10 -8.94 19.65
N ASP A 133 16.12 -9.70 20.00
CA ASP A 133 17.53 -9.33 19.85
C ASP A 133 18.12 -9.97 18.57
N ALA A 134 17.85 -11.25 18.32
CA ALA A 134 18.34 -11.93 17.12
C ALA A 134 17.90 -11.24 15.82
N ARG A 135 16.70 -10.65 15.77
CA ARG A 135 16.18 -9.92 14.59
C ARG A 135 17.02 -8.72 14.16
N TYR A 136 17.94 -8.21 14.98
CA TYR A 136 18.79 -7.06 14.62
C TYR A 136 19.71 -7.33 13.45
N ILE A 137 19.99 -8.59 13.13
CA ILE A 137 20.80 -8.98 11.97
C ILE A 137 19.97 -9.12 10.68
N LEU A 138 18.63 -9.14 10.77
CA LEU A 138 17.78 -9.34 9.60
C LEU A 138 17.87 -8.13 8.65
N PRO A 139 18.00 -8.36 7.33
CA PRO A 139 18.17 -7.28 6.38
C PRO A 139 16.85 -6.52 6.15
N ASN A 140 16.96 -5.26 5.70
CA ASN A 140 15.80 -4.49 5.26
C ASN A 140 15.03 -5.14 4.09
N ALA A 141 15.69 -6.03 3.36
CA ALA A 141 15.08 -6.83 2.29
C ALA A 141 14.15 -7.94 2.80
N CYS A 142 14.21 -8.28 4.10
CA CYS A 142 13.40 -9.35 4.70
C CYS A 142 11.90 -9.13 4.43
N PHE A 143 11.19 -10.18 4.02
CA PHE A 143 9.75 -10.15 3.82
C PHE A 143 9.00 -9.86 5.11
N THR A 144 7.92 -9.12 4.94
CA THR A 144 6.92 -8.89 5.98
C THR A 144 5.54 -8.75 5.37
N ASP A 145 4.54 -9.00 6.20
CA ASP A 145 3.14 -8.73 5.87
C ASP A 145 2.64 -7.58 6.72
N ILE A 146 1.83 -6.72 6.15
CA ILE A 146 1.26 -5.57 6.82
C ILE A 146 -0.17 -5.33 6.38
N TRP A 147 -1.05 -5.07 7.34
CA TRP A 147 -2.37 -4.53 7.08
C TRP A 147 -2.32 -3.02 7.16
N VAL A 148 -3.09 -2.37 6.30
CA VAL A 148 -3.25 -0.92 6.31
C VAL A 148 -4.72 -0.57 6.10
N THR A 149 -5.24 0.33 6.94
CA THR A 149 -6.55 0.93 6.78
C THR A 149 -6.40 2.42 6.57
N MET A 150 -6.92 2.93 5.46
CA MET A 150 -6.92 4.35 5.11
C MET A 150 -8.30 4.80 4.66
N ASN A 151 -8.68 6.05 4.97
CA ASN A 151 -9.82 6.67 4.32
C ASN A 151 -9.50 7.08 2.87
N PHE A 152 -10.51 7.41 2.07
CA PHE A 152 -10.31 7.72 0.64
C PHE A 152 -9.50 9.00 0.41
N ARG A 153 -9.60 9.98 1.30
CA ARG A 153 -8.76 11.18 1.23
C ARG A 153 -7.28 10.84 1.37
N GLU A 154 -6.94 10.04 2.38
CA GLU A 154 -5.55 9.61 2.59
C GLU A 154 -5.08 8.66 1.48
N LEU A 155 -5.93 7.76 0.99
CA LEU A 155 -5.61 6.93 -0.18
C LEU A 155 -5.28 7.79 -1.40
N ARG A 156 -6.05 8.83 -1.68
CA ARG A 156 -5.76 9.75 -2.78
C ARG A 156 -4.43 10.48 -2.58
N SER A 157 -4.13 10.93 -1.37
CA SER A 157 -2.84 11.54 -1.01
C SER A 157 -1.68 10.55 -1.19
N PHE A 158 -1.85 9.31 -0.70
CA PHE A 158 -0.90 8.22 -0.87
C PHE A 158 -0.63 7.93 -2.35
N PHE A 159 -1.65 7.79 -3.18
CA PHE A 159 -1.51 7.53 -4.61
C PHE A 159 -0.80 8.67 -5.34
N LYS A 160 -1.18 9.94 -5.08
CA LYS A 160 -0.51 11.12 -5.66
C LYS A 160 0.99 11.11 -5.36
N LEU A 161 1.38 10.75 -4.14
CA LEU A 161 2.78 10.74 -3.73
C LEU A 161 3.54 9.50 -4.19
N ARG A 162 2.92 8.31 -4.13
CA ARG A 162 3.64 7.03 -4.29
C ARG A 162 3.50 6.39 -5.65
N CYS A 163 2.49 6.75 -6.45
CA CYS A 163 2.44 6.35 -7.87
C CYS A 163 3.38 7.17 -8.76
N ASP A 164 3.89 8.31 -8.27
CA ASP A 164 4.80 9.18 -9.01
C ASP A 164 6.12 8.47 -9.34
N LYS A 165 6.72 8.79 -10.49
CA LYS A 165 7.95 8.20 -11.00
C LYS A 165 9.17 8.37 -10.09
N HIS A 166 9.19 9.40 -9.24
CA HIS A 166 10.27 9.65 -8.28
C HIS A 166 10.13 8.82 -6.99
N ALA A 167 8.97 8.16 -6.77
CA ALA A 167 8.83 7.24 -5.66
C ALA A 167 9.72 6.00 -5.87
N GLN A 168 10.23 5.44 -4.77
CA GLN A 168 11.01 4.20 -4.80
C GLN A 168 10.17 3.08 -5.46
N TRP A 169 10.80 2.26 -6.28
CA TRP A 169 10.15 1.30 -7.18
C TRP A 169 9.16 0.35 -6.46
N GLU A 170 9.50 -0.15 -5.26
CA GLU A 170 8.68 -1.15 -4.58
C GLU A 170 7.38 -0.54 -4.03
N ILE A 171 7.47 0.62 -3.33
CA ILE A 171 6.27 1.31 -2.84
C ILE A 171 5.47 1.92 -3.99
N ARG A 172 6.09 2.28 -5.11
CA ARG A 172 5.39 2.72 -6.32
C ARG A 172 4.56 1.58 -6.91
N ASN A 173 5.13 0.39 -7.01
CA ASN A 173 4.40 -0.78 -7.50
C ASN A 173 3.24 -1.15 -6.56
N LEU A 174 3.46 -1.08 -5.24
CA LEU A 174 2.39 -1.26 -4.26
C LEU A 174 1.27 -0.24 -4.45
N ALA A 175 1.61 1.05 -4.56
CA ALA A 175 0.63 2.11 -4.72
C ALA A 175 -0.19 1.97 -6.01
N LYS A 176 0.45 1.57 -7.12
CA LYS A 176 -0.24 1.29 -8.38
C LYS A 176 -1.20 0.11 -8.27
N GLU A 177 -0.81 -0.95 -7.59
CA GLU A 177 -1.69 -2.12 -7.38
C GLU A 177 -2.89 -1.76 -6.49
N MET A 178 -2.66 -1.05 -5.37
CA MET A 178 -3.74 -0.56 -4.53
C MET A 178 -4.69 0.39 -5.28
N LEU A 179 -4.17 1.25 -6.17
CA LEU A 179 -4.97 2.14 -7.00
C LEU A 179 -5.84 1.37 -8.01
N ARG A 180 -5.33 0.28 -8.63
CA ARG A 180 -6.14 -0.58 -9.50
C ARG A 180 -7.34 -1.16 -8.75
N ILE A 181 -7.10 -1.68 -7.56
CA ILE A 181 -8.14 -2.26 -6.70
C ILE A 181 -9.15 -1.17 -6.28
N ALA A 182 -8.67 -0.01 -5.84
CA ALA A 182 -9.51 1.10 -5.42
C ALA A 182 -10.39 1.61 -6.57
N TYR A 183 -9.83 1.79 -7.76
CA TYR A 183 -10.58 2.20 -8.95
C TYR A 183 -11.61 1.15 -9.38
N SER A 184 -11.25 -0.13 -9.36
CA SER A 184 -12.20 -1.20 -9.69
C SER A 184 -13.42 -1.21 -8.77
N LYS A 185 -13.28 -0.84 -7.51
CA LYS A 185 -14.36 -0.83 -6.51
C LYS A 185 -15.12 0.50 -6.45
N TYR A 186 -14.40 1.63 -6.64
CA TYR A 186 -14.91 3.00 -6.48
C TYR A 186 -14.44 3.90 -7.63
N PRO A 187 -14.94 3.66 -8.86
CA PRO A 187 -14.45 4.33 -10.05
C PRO A 187 -14.67 5.84 -10.05
N ILE A 188 -15.75 6.34 -9.42
CA ILE A 188 -16.05 7.77 -9.41
C ILE A 188 -14.98 8.57 -8.65
N VAL A 189 -14.54 8.03 -7.51
CA VAL A 189 -13.59 8.71 -6.61
C VAL A 189 -12.15 8.62 -7.11
N PHE A 190 -11.76 7.54 -7.82
CA PHE A 190 -10.36 7.28 -8.14
C PHE A 190 -10.03 7.38 -9.65
N GLU A 191 -10.99 7.72 -10.54
CA GLU A 191 -10.81 7.76 -11.98
C GLU A 191 -9.71 8.73 -12.44
N ASP A 192 -9.66 9.91 -11.86
CA ASP A 192 -8.66 10.93 -12.20
C ASP A 192 -7.23 10.43 -11.93
N LEU A 193 -7.01 9.78 -10.79
CA LEU A 193 -5.70 9.23 -10.44
C LEU A 193 -5.36 7.98 -11.26
N TYR A 194 -6.36 7.13 -11.53
CA TYR A 194 -6.19 5.97 -12.40
C TYR A 194 -5.75 6.39 -13.79
N ASN A 195 -6.41 7.41 -14.36
CA ASN A 195 -6.07 7.94 -15.68
C ASN A 195 -4.66 8.53 -15.73
N VAL A 196 -4.24 9.25 -14.68
CA VAL A 196 -2.92 9.89 -14.61
C VAL A 196 -1.81 8.85 -14.45
N PHE A 197 -1.96 7.89 -13.56
CA PHE A 197 -0.85 7.03 -13.12
C PHE A 197 -0.85 5.63 -13.73
N LEU A 198 -1.95 5.18 -14.32
CA LEU A 198 -2.06 3.83 -14.87
C LEU A 198 -2.38 3.81 -16.37
N LEU A 199 -3.31 4.62 -16.86
CA LEU A 199 -3.61 4.64 -18.31
C LEU A 199 -2.50 5.26 -19.14
N ASN A 200 -1.79 6.27 -18.62
CA ASN A 200 -0.70 6.90 -19.36
C ASN A 200 0.58 6.08 -19.39
N ASP A 201 0.80 5.17 -18.43
CA ASP A 201 1.91 4.23 -18.47
C ASP A 201 1.84 3.28 -19.68
N PHE A 202 0.64 2.87 -20.10
CA PHE A 202 0.44 2.03 -21.30
C PHE A 202 0.69 2.76 -22.62
N LYS A 203 0.76 4.10 -22.62
CA LYS A 203 1.00 4.90 -23.84
C LYS A 203 2.48 5.19 -24.11
N VAL A 204 3.38 4.86 -23.18
CA VAL A 204 4.82 5.15 -23.30
C VAL A 204 5.62 3.93 -23.79
N GLU A 205 5.01 2.75 -23.86
CA GLU A 205 5.66 1.49 -24.32
C GLU A 205 5.35 1.15 -25.81
N VAL A 206 4.96 2.14 -26.63
CA VAL A 206 4.75 1.95 -28.07
C VAL A 206 5.74 2.78 -28.88
#